data_0ff6206785dda9511044a86c3a3223ba
#
_entry.id   0ff6206785dda9511044a86c3a3223ba
#
_cell.length_a   1.000
_cell.length_b   1.000
_cell.length_c   1.000
_cell.angle_alpha   90.00
_cell.angle_beta   90.00
_cell.angle_gamma   90.00
#
_symmetry.space_group_name_H-M   'P 1'
#
loop_
_entity.id
_entity.type
_entity.pdbx_description
1 polymer ?
#
loop_
_entity_poly.entity_id
_entity_poly.type
_entity_poly.pdbx_seq_one_letter_code
_entity_poly.pdbx_strand_id
1 'polypeptide(L)'
;MKTVLFIDNLEVFANHGLFEEENKLGQKFIFDIECELNYKKAMFSDEMTDSISYADIAEVVVKTATTNTFNLLERLAGEILKNIFSEFSQIENIKLKINKPGAPIKYHFEKCGVEVKTSREEFYNL
;
A
#
# COMPACT_ATOMS: atom_id res chain seq x y z
N MET A 1 22.26 8.04 -3.09
CA MET A 1 21.57 7.11 -4.00
C MET A 1 20.41 6.47 -3.29
N LYS A 2 19.28 6.39 -3.96
CA LYS A 2 18.07 5.80 -3.39
C LYS A 2 17.66 4.56 -4.19
N THR A 3 17.20 3.54 -3.48
CA THR A 3 16.64 2.35 -4.10
C THR A 3 15.14 2.36 -3.84
N VAL A 4 14.36 2.07 -4.86
CA VAL A 4 12.90 1.95 -4.73
C VAL A 4 12.53 0.51 -4.97
N LEU A 5 11.90 -0.11 -3.96
CA LEU A 5 11.26 -1.41 -4.11
C LEU A 5 9.81 -1.14 -4.45
N PHE A 6 9.31 -1.77 -5.50
CA PHE A 6 7.94 -1.50 -5.92
C PHE A 6 7.18 -2.78 -6.25
N ILE A 7 5.86 -2.69 -6.11
CA ILE A 7 4.92 -3.71 -6.54
C ILE A 7 3.82 -2.99 -7.31
N ASP A 8 3.61 -3.38 -8.56
CA ASP A 8 2.56 -2.84 -9.41
C ASP A 8 1.42 -3.83 -9.55
N ASN A 9 0.20 -3.32 -9.50
CA ASN A 9 -1.02 -4.10 -9.75
C ASN A 9 -1.17 -5.31 -8.81
N LEU A 10 -0.95 -5.11 -7.52
CA LEU A 10 -1.24 -6.14 -6.54
C LEU A 10 -2.75 -6.21 -6.34
N GLU A 11 -3.36 -7.28 -6.81
CA GLU A 11 -4.80 -7.46 -6.73
C GLU A 11 -5.19 -8.15 -5.42
N VAL A 12 -6.13 -7.54 -4.70
CA VAL A 12 -6.62 -8.06 -3.43
C VAL A 12 -8.13 -7.94 -3.38
N PHE A 13 -8.83 -9.02 -3.06
CA PHE A 13 -10.25 -8.97 -2.81
C PHE A 13 -10.47 -8.54 -1.35
N ALA A 14 -11.21 -7.46 -1.14
CA ALA A 14 -11.42 -6.89 0.19
C ALA A 14 -12.78 -6.18 0.28
N ASN A 15 -13.11 -5.67 1.46
CA ASN A 15 -14.48 -5.23 1.78
C ASN A 15 -14.51 -3.77 2.29
N HIS A 16 -13.89 -2.85 1.54
CA HIS A 16 -13.85 -1.44 1.92
C HIS A 16 -14.81 -0.59 1.10
N GLY A 17 -15.41 0.41 1.71
CA GLY A 17 -16.29 1.35 1.05
C GLY A 17 -17.35 1.90 2.00
N LEU A 18 -18.03 2.97 1.57
CA LEU A 18 -19.07 3.62 2.35
C LEU A 18 -20.38 2.82 2.38
N PHE A 19 -20.66 2.09 1.31
CA PHE A 19 -21.93 1.38 1.18
C PHE A 19 -21.87 0.01 1.85
N GLU A 20 -22.97 -0.37 2.49
CA GLU A 20 -23.10 -1.65 3.16
C GLU A 20 -22.86 -2.81 2.19
N GLU A 21 -23.32 -2.69 0.96
CA GLU A 21 -23.16 -3.70 -0.08
C GLU A 21 -21.68 -3.94 -0.39
N GLU A 22 -20.86 -2.88 -0.40
CA GLU A 22 -19.42 -3.00 -0.62
C GLU A 22 -18.76 -3.75 0.53
N ASN A 23 -19.21 -3.54 1.75
CA ASN A 23 -18.67 -4.19 2.94
C ASN A 23 -19.05 -5.67 3.00
N LYS A 24 -20.23 -6.03 2.52
CA LYS A 24 -20.73 -7.41 2.55
C LYS A 24 -20.21 -8.25 1.39
N LEU A 25 -20.31 -7.71 0.17
CA LEU A 25 -19.98 -8.47 -1.04
C LEU A 25 -18.49 -8.43 -1.35
N GLY A 26 -17.84 -7.33 -1.01
CA GLY A 26 -16.45 -7.14 -1.34
C GLY A 26 -16.23 -6.88 -2.81
N GLN A 27 -14.99 -6.54 -3.16
CA GLN A 27 -14.60 -6.28 -4.54
C GLN A 27 -13.08 -6.34 -4.67
N LYS A 28 -12.60 -6.33 -5.91
CA LYS A 28 -11.17 -6.28 -6.19
C LYS A 28 -10.63 -4.87 -5.95
N PHE A 29 -9.55 -4.79 -5.20
CA PHE A 29 -8.73 -3.58 -5.07
C PHE A 29 -7.39 -3.85 -5.71
N ILE A 30 -6.78 -2.80 -6.27
CA ILE A 30 -5.46 -2.91 -6.90
C ILE A 30 -4.53 -1.93 -6.22
N PHE A 31 -3.43 -2.44 -5.68
CA PHE A 31 -2.45 -1.64 -4.96
C PHE A 31 -1.18 -1.50 -5.79
N ASP A 32 -0.69 -0.25 -5.88
CA ASP A 32 0.62 0.06 -6.42
C ASP A 32 1.41 0.69 -5.30
N ILE A 33 2.55 0.13 -4.97
CA ILE A 33 3.34 0.64 -3.85
C ILE A 33 4.80 0.76 -4.22
N GLU A 34 5.41 1.89 -3.82
CA GLU A 34 6.83 2.17 -3.97
C GLU A 34 7.39 2.49 -2.60
N CYS A 35 8.40 1.75 -2.18
CA CYS A 35 9.05 1.95 -0.89
C CYS A 35 10.49 2.37 -1.16
N GLU A 36 10.87 3.56 -0.72
CA GLU A 36 12.17 4.14 -0.98
C GLU A 36 13.11 3.91 0.19
N LEU A 37 14.27 3.38 -0.12
CA LEU A 37 15.33 3.09 0.82
C LEU A 37 16.55 3.94 0.49
N ASN A 38 17.25 4.43 1.50
CA ASN A 38 18.51 5.14 1.30
C ASN A 38 19.69 4.17 1.37
N TYR A 39 19.53 3.02 0.74
CA TYR A 39 20.49 1.92 0.80
C TYR A 39 21.09 1.61 -0.56
N LYS A 40 22.41 1.43 -0.58
CA LYS A 40 23.10 0.88 -1.74
C LYS A 40 23.86 -0.40 -1.40
N LYS A 41 23.90 -0.79 -0.13
CA LYS A 41 24.73 -1.89 0.35
C LYS A 41 24.38 -3.21 -0.35
N ALA A 42 23.09 -3.49 -0.53
CA ALA A 42 22.66 -4.72 -1.20
C ALA A 42 23.12 -4.82 -2.65
N MET A 43 23.38 -3.68 -3.31
CA MET A 43 23.89 -3.67 -4.68
C MET A 43 25.27 -4.31 -4.80
N PHE A 44 26.01 -4.34 -3.72
CA PHE A 44 27.38 -4.85 -3.68
C PHE A 44 27.53 -6.12 -2.87
N SER A 45 26.70 -6.32 -1.84
CA SER A 45 26.80 -7.47 -0.95
C SER A 45 26.06 -8.70 -1.45
N ASP A 46 24.99 -8.50 -2.22
CA ASP A 46 24.08 -9.57 -2.65
C ASP A 46 23.48 -10.32 -1.46
N GLU A 47 23.37 -9.65 -0.31
CA GLU A 47 22.80 -10.22 0.92
C GLU A 47 21.40 -9.70 1.18
N MET A 48 20.43 -10.60 1.39
CA MET A 48 19.05 -10.22 1.67
C MET A 48 18.93 -9.39 2.95
N THR A 49 19.82 -9.60 3.92
CA THR A 49 19.85 -8.83 5.16
C THR A 49 20.13 -7.34 4.94
N ASP A 50 20.68 -6.99 3.79
CA ASP A 50 20.94 -5.60 3.42
C ASP A 50 19.82 -4.99 2.60
N SER A 51 18.71 -5.68 2.46
CA SER A 51 17.54 -5.25 1.70
C SER A 51 16.25 -5.56 2.45
N ILE A 52 15.14 -5.42 1.76
CA ILE A 52 13.82 -5.80 2.25
C ILE A 52 13.17 -6.64 1.15
N SER A 53 12.51 -7.73 1.54
CA SER A 53 11.77 -8.54 0.58
C SER A 53 10.46 -7.83 0.18
N TYR A 54 10.26 -7.64 -1.13
CA TYR A 54 8.98 -7.11 -1.61
C TYR A 54 7.83 -8.08 -1.31
N ALA A 55 8.12 -9.37 -1.14
CA ALA A 55 7.10 -10.34 -0.72
C ALA A 55 6.58 -10.01 0.68
N ASP A 56 7.46 -9.57 1.59
CA ASP A 56 7.06 -9.17 2.94
C ASP A 56 6.24 -7.89 2.93
N ILE A 57 6.58 -6.96 2.03
CA ILE A 57 5.78 -5.74 1.83
C ILE A 57 4.38 -6.10 1.33
N ALA A 58 4.30 -6.99 0.34
CA ALA A 58 3.02 -7.45 -0.20
C ALA A 58 2.17 -8.10 0.89
N GLU A 59 2.78 -8.91 1.75
CA GLU A 59 2.07 -9.57 2.85
C GLU A 59 1.44 -8.57 3.81
N VAL A 60 2.15 -7.51 4.15
CA VAL A 60 1.62 -6.45 5.01
C VAL A 60 0.42 -5.77 4.35
N VAL A 61 0.52 -5.44 3.06
CA VAL A 61 -0.58 -4.82 2.32
C VAL A 61 -1.80 -5.72 2.31
N VAL A 62 -1.63 -6.99 1.93
CA VAL A 62 -2.73 -7.96 1.84
C VAL A 62 -3.36 -8.19 3.20
N LYS A 63 -2.56 -8.40 4.23
CA LYS A 63 -3.06 -8.63 5.58
C LYS A 63 -3.87 -7.43 6.10
N THR A 64 -3.34 -6.23 5.92
CA THR A 64 -4.03 -5.01 6.34
C THR A 64 -5.38 -4.86 5.62
N ALA A 65 -5.38 -5.08 4.31
CA ALA A 65 -6.58 -4.92 3.49
C ALA A 65 -7.65 -5.97 3.80
N THR A 66 -7.26 -7.20 4.14
CA THR A 66 -8.20 -8.32 4.31
C THR A 66 -8.67 -8.54 5.75
N THR A 67 -7.96 -8.01 6.75
CA THR A 67 -8.34 -8.17 8.17
C THR A 67 -9.12 -6.98 8.72
N ASN A 68 -9.35 -5.96 7.91
CA ASN A 68 -10.09 -4.74 8.29
C ASN A 68 -11.15 -4.43 7.26
N THR A 69 -12.17 -3.67 7.69
CA THR A 69 -13.17 -3.10 6.80
C THR A 69 -13.28 -1.62 7.13
N PHE A 70 -12.80 -0.78 6.21
CA PHE A 70 -12.83 0.67 6.39
C PHE A 70 -13.81 1.31 5.43
N ASN A 71 -14.36 2.46 5.84
CA ASN A 71 -15.29 3.24 5.00
C ASN A 71 -14.56 3.99 3.90
N LEU A 72 -13.37 4.50 4.19
CA LEU A 72 -12.63 5.36 3.28
C LEU A 72 -11.32 4.73 2.87
N LEU A 73 -10.95 4.90 1.59
CA LEU A 73 -9.65 4.45 1.08
C LEU A 73 -8.50 5.17 1.78
N GLU A 74 -8.69 6.42 2.16
CA GLU A 74 -7.68 7.19 2.92
C GLU A 74 -7.37 6.52 4.26
N ARG A 75 -8.40 5.97 4.93
CA ARG A 75 -8.19 5.26 6.19
C ARG A 75 -7.43 3.95 5.97
N LEU A 76 -7.77 3.23 4.91
CA LEU A 76 -7.05 2.02 4.52
C LEU A 76 -5.58 2.35 4.21
N ALA A 77 -5.35 3.42 3.44
CA ALA A 77 -4.00 3.88 3.13
C ALA A 77 -3.21 4.19 4.40
N GLY A 78 -3.80 4.92 5.33
CA GLY A 78 -3.16 5.25 6.60
C GLY A 78 -2.75 4.02 7.40
N GLU A 79 -3.60 3.01 7.44
CA GLU A 79 -3.29 1.77 8.16
C GLU A 79 -2.17 0.98 7.48
N ILE A 80 -2.19 0.91 6.16
CA ILE A 80 -1.12 0.25 5.40
C ILE A 80 0.22 0.95 5.64
N LEU A 81 0.24 2.29 5.53
CA LEU A 81 1.45 3.08 5.74
C LEU A 81 2.01 2.88 7.15
N LYS A 82 1.13 2.92 8.15
CA LYS A 82 1.51 2.71 9.54
C LYS A 82 2.16 1.35 9.73
N ASN A 83 1.56 0.30 9.18
CA ASN A 83 2.07 -1.06 9.34
C ASN A 83 3.40 -1.27 8.62
N ILE A 84 3.58 -0.68 7.44
CA ILE A 84 4.84 -0.78 6.71
C ILE A 84 5.95 -0.01 7.41
N PHE A 85 5.71 1.23 7.80
CA PHE A 85 6.71 2.01 8.52
C PHE A 85 7.10 1.38 9.86
N SER A 86 6.13 0.76 10.54
CA SER A 86 6.36 0.09 11.82
C SER A 86 7.20 -1.16 11.66
N GLU A 87 6.98 -1.94 10.60
CA GLU A 87 7.67 -3.21 10.40
C GLU A 87 9.04 -3.05 9.74
N PHE A 88 9.18 -2.07 8.86
CA PHE A 88 10.40 -1.87 8.06
C PHE A 88 11.03 -0.52 8.38
N SER A 89 11.91 -0.50 9.37
CA SER A 89 12.56 0.74 9.81
C SER A 89 13.43 1.40 8.74
N GLN A 90 13.87 0.65 7.76
CA GLN A 90 14.75 1.14 6.68
C GLN A 90 14.00 1.98 5.63
N ILE A 91 12.68 1.87 5.58
CA ILE A 91 11.89 2.60 4.58
C ILE A 91 11.72 4.04 5.01
N GLU A 92 12.13 4.97 4.15
CA GLU A 92 12.06 6.40 4.42
C GLU A 92 10.87 7.09 3.78
N ASN A 93 10.51 6.68 2.57
CA ASN A 93 9.41 7.27 1.81
C ASN A 93 8.56 6.17 1.20
N ILE A 94 7.26 6.40 1.15
CA ILE A 94 6.31 5.48 0.52
C ILE A 94 5.39 6.27 -0.41
N LYS A 95 5.17 5.72 -1.60
CA LYS A 95 4.11 6.15 -2.49
C LYS A 95 3.15 4.96 -2.60
N LEU A 96 1.91 5.17 -2.16
CA LEU A 96 0.89 4.13 -2.17
C LEU A 96 -0.30 4.60 -2.99
N LYS A 97 -0.71 3.79 -3.95
CA LYS A 97 -1.89 4.05 -4.76
C LYS A 97 -2.88 2.91 -4.56
N ILE A 98 -4.09 3.25 -4.15
CA ILE A 98 -5.18 2.29 -3.98
C ILE A 98 -6.19 2.54 -5.07
N ASN A 99 -6.39 1.55 -5.93
CA ASN A 99 -7.30 1.62 -7.07
C ASN A 99 -8.53 0.78 -6.80
N LYS A 100 -9.69 1.33 -7.17
CA LYS A 100 -10.99 0.70 -6.96
C LYS A 100 -11.72 0.65 -8.30
N PRO A 101 -11.42 -0.35 -9.15
CA PRO A 101 -12.03 -0.43 -10.47
C PRO A 101 -13.53 -0.65 -10.44
N GLY A 102 -14.04 -1.31 -9.39
CA GLY A 102 -15.48 -1.58 -9.23
C GLY A 102 -16.22 -0.54 -8.40
N ALA A 103 -15.73 0.71 -8.31
CA ALA A 103 -16.42 1.73 -7.54
C ALA A 103 -17.83 1.96 -8.10
N PRO A 104 -18.84 2.12 -7.22
CA PRO A 104 -20.24 2.26 -7.64
C PRO A 104 -20.56 3.66 -8.14
N ILE A 105 -20.00 4.01 -9.31
CA ILE A 105 -20.21 5.28 -9.98
C ILE A 105 -20.90 5.00 -11.31
N LYS A 106 -21.84 5.87 -11.70
CA LYS A 106 -22.69 5.67 -12.88
C LYS A 106 -22.00 5.87 -14.23
N TYR A 107 -20.72 6.25 -14.23
CA TYR A 107 -20.00 6.61 -15.45
C TYR A 107 -18.97 5.54 -15.81
N HIS A 108 -18.58 5.50 -17.08
CA HIS A 108 -17.51 4.62 -17.52
C HIS A 108 -16.15 5.17 -17.09
N PHE A 109 -15.33 4.33 -16.50
CA PHE A 109 -13.97 4.66 -16.08
C PHE A 109 -13.19 3.35 -15.92
N GLU A 110 -11.88 3.40 -16.02
CA GLU A 110 -11.05 2.22 -15.77
C GLU A 110 -10.97 1.91 -14.28
N LYS A 111 -10.61 2.90 -13.52
CA LYS A 111 -10.45 2.79 -12.07
C LYS A 111 -10.39 4.19 -11.46
N CYS A 112 -10.68 4.26 -10.20
CA CYS A 112 -10.52 5.47 -9.41
C CYS A 112 -9.98 5.07 -8.05
N GLY A 113 -9.51 6.02 -7.27
CA GLY A 113 -8.95 5.71 -5.95
C GLY A 113 -8.21 6.87 -5.35
N VAL A 114 -7.25 6.55 -4.48
CA VAL A 114 -6.44 7.55 -3.79
C VAL A 114 -4.96 7.23 -3.95
N GLU A 115 -4.13 8.27 -3.94
CA GLU A 115 -2.69 8.13 -3.94
C GLU A 115 -2.12 8.96 -2.80
N VAL A 116 -1.22 8.37 -2.03
CA VAL A 116 -0.55 9.03 -0.91
C VAL A 116 0.96 8.93 -1.12
N LYS A 117 1.65 10.06 -0.99
CA LYS A 117 3.10 10.11 -0.95
C LYS A 117 3.50 10.72 0.38
N THR A 118 4.33 10.04 1.13
CA THR A 118 4.76 10.55 2.44
C THR A 118 6.13 10.03 2.82
N SER A 119 6.88 10.86 3.55
CA SER A 119 8.06 10.40 4.26
C SER A 119 7.63 9.83 5.60
N ARG A 120 8.50 9.06 6.23
CA ARG A 120 8.28 8.58 7.60
C ARG A 120 8.07 9.76 8.56
N GLU A 121 8.93 10.77 8.44
CA GLU A 121 8.84 11.96 9.29
C GLU A 121 7.51 12.67 9.15
N GLU A 122 7.09 12.94 7.91
CA GLU A 122 5.82 13.61 7.65
C GLU A 122 4.62 12.80 8.17
N PHE A 123 4.66 11.49 7.98
CA PHE A 123 3.57 10.60 8.40
C PHE A 123 3.36 10.63 9.92
N TYR A 124 4.44 10.66 10.69
CA TYR A 124 4.37 10.63 12.15
C TYR A 124 4.27 12.00 12.82
N ASN A 125 4.47 13.08 12.07
CA ASN A 125 4.39 14.45 12.59
C ASN A 125 3.10 15.19 12.18
N LEU A 126 2.02 14.48 12.21
CA LEU A 126 0.70 15.08 11.91
C LEU A 126 0.16 15.86 13.11
#